data_33cc7057c5221f2887063e0316ef85f9
#
_entry.id   33cc7057c5221f2887063e0316ef85f9
#
_cell.length_a   1.000
_cell.length_b   1.000
_cell.length_c   1.000
_cell.angle_alpha   90.00
_cell.angle_beta   90.00
_cell.angle_gamma   90.00
#
_symmetry.space_group_name_H-M   'P 1'
#
loop_
_entity.id
_entity.type
_entity.pdbx_description
1 polymer ?
#
loop_
_entity_poly.entity_id
_entity_poly.type
_entity_poly.pdbx_seq_one_letter_code
_entity_poly.pdbx_strand_id
1 'polypeptide(L)'
;MKTVNVKPDFDQQYQTHLKHLKLKGLQPKTIDAYARAIRRMGDYFDHQIDNLSPAQLTDYFSDLIASHSWSAVKLDLYGFKFYTLHVLGKPWAMPNFIKPPKVSRLPDIVTVEQAQRLFSNTRILSYRVFFFTLYSMGLRLSEGLALKVGDIDADRHRVHVRDSKGNRDRLVPLPEATLGVLRRFWQTHRNPELMFPNRHGGLQGAHRAQTPLERGGVQKTLHLVAQDCGLKKRLHRTV
;
A
#
# COMPACT_ATOMS: atom_id res chain seq x y z
N MET A 1 38.47 21.58 29.90
CA MET A 1 37.86 20.29 29.49
C MET A 1 37.43 20.38 28.04
N LYS A 2 38.17 19.74 27.12
CA LYS A 2 37.75 19.66 25.71
C LYS A 2 36.63 18.61 25.61
N THR A 3 35.42 19.06 25.36
CA THR A 3 34.29 18.18 24.99
C THR A 3 34.67 17.47 23.69
N VAL A 4 34.99 16.21 23.77
CA VAL A 4 35.15 15.34 22.62
C VAL A 4 33.77 15.23 21.98
N ASN A 5 33.58 15.91 20.87
CA ASN A 5 32.39 15.86 20.06
C ASN A 5 32.42 14.52 19.29
N VAL A 6 32.02 13.43 19.97
CA VAL A 6 31.85 12.11 19.34
C VAL A 6 30.72 12.27 18.34
N LYS A 7 31.04 12.25 17.04
CA LYS A 7 30.01 12.18 16.01
C LYS A 7 29.11 10.99 16.29
N PRO A 8 27.79 11.14 16.36
CA PRO A 8 26.89 10.01 16.54
C PRO A 8 27.08 9.03 15.38
N ASP A 9 27.18 7.76 15.72
CA ASP A 9 27.26 6.66 14.78
C ASP A 9 25.98 6.60 13.91
N PHE A 10 26.09 6.11 12.68
CA PHE A 10 24.95 5.96 11.74
C PHE A 10 23.77 5.23 12.42
N ASP A 11 24.05 4.17 13.18
CA ASP A 11 23.00 3.39 13.84
C ASP A 11 22.23 4.25 14.87
N GLN A 12 22.91 5.08 15.62
CA GLN A 12 22.27 5.98 16.58
C GLN A 12 21.39 7.02 15.88
N GLN A 13 21.89 7.59 14.78
CA GLN A 13 21.13 8.54 13.96
C GLN A 13 19.95 7.87 13.27
N TYR A 14 20.12 6.63 12.78
CA TYR A 14 19.04 5.86 12.20
C TYR A 14 17.94 5.56 13.23
N GLN A 15 18.28 5.21 14.47
CA GLN A 15 17.29 5.03 15.53
C GLN A 15 16.57 6.34 15.85
N THR A 16 17.27 7.46 15.84
CA THR A 16 16.69 8.80 16.01
C THR A 16 15.72 9.11 14.86
N HIS A 17 16.10 8.80 13.61
CA HIS A 17 15.23 8.93 12.45
C HIS A 17 13.91 8.15 12.63
N LEU A 18 13.98 6.89 13.05
CA LEU A 18 12.79 6.06 13.31
C LEU A 18 11.89 6.66 14.40
N LYS A 19 12.48 7.20 15.48
CA LYS A 19 11.73 7.88 16.54
C LYS A 19 11.02 9.11 16.01
N HIS A 20 11.72 9.96 15.26
CA HIS A 20 11.14 11.18 14.68
C HIS A 20 10.02 10.90 13.67
N LEU A 21 10.15 9.86 12.83
CA LEU A 21 9.09 9.41 11.93
C LEU A 21 7.81 9.00 12.70
N LYS A 22 7.97 8.29 13.81
CA LYS A 22 6.84 7.89 14.69
C LYS A 22 6.20 9.10 15.35
N LEU A 23 7.00 10.00 15.92
CA LEU A 23 6.53 11.23 16.58
C LEU A 23 5.82 12.17 15.59
N LYS A 24 6.21 12.16 14.31
CA LYS A 24 5.51 12.89 13.24
C LYS A 24 4.12 12.34 12.91
N GLY A 25 3.73 11.21 13.50
CA GLY A 25 2.43 10.58 13.25
C GLY A 25 2.29 9.96 11.85
N LEU A 26 3.41 9.57 11.23
CA LEU A 26 3.38 8.98 9.91
C LEU A 26 2.83 7.55 9.96
N GLN A 27 2.13 7.16 8.89
CA GLN A 27 1.62 5.80 8.75
C GLN A 27 2.76 4.77 8.71
N PRO A 28 2.58 3.56 9.29
CA PRO A 28 3.62 2.52 9.37
C PRO A 28 4.29 2.22 8.04
N LYS A 29 3.53 2.18 6.94
CA LYS A 29 4.08 1.96 5.59
C LYS A 29 4.98 3.10 5.11
N THR A 30 4.69 4.34 5.52
CA THR A 30 5.54 5.50 5.20
C THR A 30 6.80 5.48 6.03
N ILE A 31 6.69 5.14 7.33
CA ILE A 31 7.84 4.97 8.23
C ILE A 31 8.79 3.90 7.65
N ASP A 32 8.26 2.73 7.29
CA ASP A 32 9.06 1.65 6.67
C ASP A 32 9.71 2.08 5.35
N ALA A 33 9.01 2.82 4.50
CA ALA A 33 9.56 3.31 3.24
C ALA A 33 10.71 4.30 3.44
N TYR A 34 10.56 5.26 4.37
CA TYR A 34 11.61 6.25 4.68
C TYR A 34 12.79 5.60 5.43
N ALA A 35 12.52 4.62 6.28
CA ALA A 35 13.55 3.84 6.95
C ALA A 35 14.41 3.06 5.94
N ARG A 36 13.78 2.41 4.95
CA ARG A 36 14.49 1.72 3.86
C ARG A 36 15.31 2.68 3.00
N ALA A 37 14.81 3.88 2.75
CA ALA A 37 15.53 4.90 2.01
C ALA A 37 16.87 5.25 2.69
N ILE A 38 16.85 5.50 4.01
CA ILE A 38 18.06 5.83 4.76
C ILE A 38 19.03 4.65 4.82
N ARG A 39 18.55 3.41 4.99
CA ARG A 39 19.43 2.23 4.92
C ARG A 39 20.09 2.11 3.56
N ARG A 40 19.34 2.24 2.46
CA ARG A 40 19.88 2.17 1.09
C ARG A 40 20.96 3.22 0.84
N MET A 41 20.74 4.45 1.32
CA MET A 41 21.76 5.50 1.25
C MET A 41 22.96 5.18 2.12
N GLY A 42 22.75 4.64 3.33
CA GLY A 42 23.82 4.14 4.18
C GLY A 42 24.67 3.08 3.49
N ASP A 43 24.02 2.09 2.88
CA ASP A 43 24.69 1.03 2.13
C ASP A 43 25.49 1.57 0.93
N TYR A 44 24.99 2.61 0.25
CA TYR A 44 25.66 3.22 -0.92
C TYR A 44 26.87 4.08 -0.52
N PHE A 45 26.81 4.77 0.61
CA PHE A 45 27.85 5.72 1.08
C PHE A 45 28.63 5.22 2.30
N ASP A 46 28.75 3.94 2.51
CA ASP A 46 29.45 3.34 3.66
C ASP A 46 29.08 4.00 5.00
N HIS A 47 27.77 4.23 5.18
CA HIS A 47 27.16 4.88 6.34
C HIS A 47 27.55 6.37 6.55
N GLN A 48 28.25 7.00 5.59
CA GLN A 48 28.70 8.40 5.66
C GLN A 48 27.72 9.34 4.94
N ILE A 49 26.48 9.45 5.45
CA ILE A 49 25.41 10.24 4.80
C ILE A 49 25.18 11.63 5.36
N ASP A 50 25.95 12.05 6.38
CA ASP A 50 25.71 13.30 7.11
C ASP A 50 26.09 14.55 6.34
N ASN A 51 27.09 14.47 5.45
CA ASN A 51 27.69 15.59 4.76
C ASN A 51 27.83 15.32 3.25
N LEU A 52 26.80 14.76 2.64
CA LEU A 52 26.82 14.52 1.20
C LEU A 52 26.81 15.82 0.40
N SER A 53 27.71 15.92 -0.56
CA SER A 53 27.75 17.04 -1.50
C SER A 53 26.60 16.94 -2.52
N PRO A 54 26.21 18.05 -3.17
CA PRO A 54 25.23 18.01 -4.26
C PRO A 54 25.62 17.07 -5.41
N ALA A 55 26.93 16.93 -5.70
CA ALA A 55 27.43 16.00 -6.72
C ALA A 55 27.17 14.55 -6.31
N GLN A 56 27.58 14.14 -5.11
CA GLN A 56 27.32 12.80 -4.57
C GLN A 56 25.84 12.43 -4.57
N LEU A 57 24.97 13.39 -4.22
CA LEU A 57 23.52 13.16 -4.27
C LEU A 57 23.01 13.02 -5.69
N THR A 58 23.58 13.77 -6.65
CA THR A 58 23.22 13.64 -8.06
C THR A 58 23.61 12.25 -8.59
N ASP A 59 24.81 11.77 -8.28
CA ASP A 59 25.29 10.43 -8.68
C ASP A 59 24.40 9.34 -8.09
N TYR A 60 24.14 9.39 -6.77
CA TYR A 60 23.24 8.44 -6.11
C TYR A 60 21.85 8.37 -6.76
N PHE A 61 21.21 9.52 -7.01
CA PHE A 61 19.87 9.52 -7.61
C PHE A 61 19.90 9.14 -9.08
N SER A 62 20.97 9.37 -9.81
CA SER A 62 21.19 8.89 -11.18
C SER A 62 21.23 7.36 -11.21
N ASP A 63 22.03 6.74 -10.35
CA ASP A 63 22.13 5.29 -10.23
C ASP A 63 20.83 4.65 -9.75
N LEU A 64 20.14 5.33 -8.82
CA LEU A 64 18.84 4.87 -8.33
C LEU A 64 17.77 4.90 -9.43
N ILE A 65 17.77 5.90 -10.31
CA ILE A 65 16.84 5.98 -11.45
C ILE A 65 17.12 4.85 -12.46
N ALA A 66 18.38 4.48 -12.67
CA ALA A 66 18.74 3.39 -13.58
C ALA A 66 18.25 2.03 -13.10
N SER A 67 18.17 1.82 -11.77
CA SER A 67 17.86 0.51 -11.16
C SER A 67 16.45 0.42 -10.54
N HIS A 68 15.80 1.54 -10.26
CA HIS A 68 14.53 1.59 -9.52
C HIS A 68 13.47 2.46 -10.22
N SER A 69 12.22 2.28 -9.79
CA SER A 69 11.13 3.12 -10.28
C SER A 69 11.21 4.54 -9.70
N TRP A 70 10.68 5.53 -10.42
CA TRP A 70 10.53 6.90 -9.94
C TRP A 70 9.76 7.01 -8.59
N SER A 71 8.90 6.04 -8.29
CA SER A 71 8.23 5.98 -6.98
C SER A 71 9.22 5.68 -5.86
N ALA A 72 10.20 4.81 -6.08
CA ALA A 72 11.26 4.54 -5.11
C ALA A 72 12.18 5.75 -4.96
N VAL A 73 12.63 6.34 -6.07
CA VAL A 73 13.44 7.58 -6.07
C VAL A 73 12.77 8.68 -5.25
N LYS A 74 11.47 8.88 -5.43
CA LYS A 74 10.70 9.87 -4.66
C LYS A 74 10.65 9.55 -3.18
N LEU A 75 10.56 8.28 -2.80
CA LEU A 75 10.57 7.87 -1.38
C LEU A 75 11.95 8.11 -0.77
N ASP A 76 13.03 7.82 -1.47
CA ASP A 76 14.39 8.08 -1.01
C ASP A 76 14.64 9.59 -0.86
N LEU A 77 14.22 10.39 -1.83
CA LEU A 77 14.31 11.83 -1.79
C LEU A 77 13.60 12.43 -0.55
N TYR A 78 12.35 12.00 -0.30
CA TYR A 78 11.60 12.50 0.87
C TYR A 78 12.09 11.91 2.18
N GLY A 79 12.53 10.66 2.21
CA GLY A 79 13.13 10.04 3.38
C GLY A 79 14.41 10.75 3.79
N PHE A 80 15.30 11.06 2.83
CA PHE A 80 16.53 11.80 3.07
C PHE A 80 16.27 13.26 3.43
N LYS A 81 15.29 13.91 2.79
CA LYS A 81 14.85 15.25 3.20
C LYS A 81 14.43 15.28 4.66
N PHE A 82 13.64 14.30 5.08
CA PHE A 82 13.19 14.20 6.48
C PHE A 82 14.39 13.99 7.42
N TYR A 83 15.32 13.12 7.06
CA TYR A 83 16.55 12.85 7.83
C TYR A 83 17.39 14.11 7.98
N THR A 84 17.69 14.81 6.87
CA THR A 84 18.48 16.05 6.87
C THR A 84 17.87 17.12 7.77
N LEU A 85 16.55 17.33 7.66
CA LEU A 85 15.86 18.39 8.43
C LEU A 85 15.71 18.06 9.92
N HIS A 86 15.38 16.79 10.25
CA HIS A 86 14.94 16.45 11.60
C HIS A 86 15.98 15.65 12.42
N VAL A 87 16.95 15.00 11.78
CA VAL A 87 18.01 14.28 12.48
C VAL A 87 19.30 15.08 12.48
N LEU A 88 19.69 15.60 11.31
CA LEU A 88 20.92 16.40 11.20
C LEU A 88 20.72 17.89 11.56
N GLY A 89 19.48 18.37 11.62
CA GLY A 89 19.18 19.79 11.85
C GLY A 89 19.69 20.72 10.74
N LYS A 90 19.92 20.20 9.54
CA LYS A 90 20.47 20.95 8.41
C LYS A 90 19.39 21.44 7.47
N PRO A 91 19.58 22.62 6.82
CA PRO A 91 18.67 23.07 5.77
C PRO A 91 18.69 22.11 4.57
N TRP A 92 17.55 21.99 3.92
CA TRP A 92 17.42 21.19 2.71
C TRP A 92 18.01 21.93 1.50
N ALA A 93 19.15 21.45 1.00
CA ALA A 93 19.91 22.07 -0.09
C ALA A 93 20.04 21.15 -1.32
N MET A 94 18.98 20.42 -1.67
CA MET A 94 19.00 19.52 -2.83
C MET A 94 18.76 20.26 -4.16
N PRO A 95 19.35 19.76 -5.27
CA PRO A 95 19.07 20.26 -6.60
C PRO A 95 17.58 20.09 -6.97
N ASN A 96 16.92 21.17 -7.39
CA ASN A 96 15.49 21.18 -7.72
C ASN A 96 15.14 20.43 -9.02
N PHE A 97 16.10 19.88 -9.74
CA PHE A 97 15.89 19.20 -11.03
C PHE A 97 15.54 17.72 -10.89
N ILE A 98 15.66 17.10 -9.72
CA ILE A 98 15.25 15.71 -9.50
C ILE A 98 13.72 15.66 -9.43
N LYS A 99 13.09 15.51 -10.59
CA LYS A 99 11.64 15.47 -10.71
C LYS A 99 11.21 14.27 -11.58
N PRO A 100 10.20 13.52 -11.15
CA PRO A 100 9.67 12.47 -11.99
C PRO A 100 9.09 13.04 -13.29
N PRO A 101 9.19 12.32 -14.41
CA PRO A 101 8.54 12.73 -15.65
C PRO A 101 7.03 12.86 -15.42
N LYS A 102 6.44 13.92 -15.96
CA LYS A 102 4.98 14.10 -15.94
C LYS A 102 4.36 13.13 -16.95
N VAL A 103 3.98 11.96 -16.49
CA VAL A 103 3.25 10.98 -17.30
C VAL A 103 1.79 10.99 -16.84
N SER A 104 0.92 11.57 -17.66
CA SER A 104 -0.53 11.43 -17.51
C SER A 104 -0.97 10.23 -18.35
N ARG A 105 -1.29 9.13 -17.70
CA ARG A 105 -1.92 7.98 -18.37
C ARG A 105 -3.36 7.90 -17.90
N LEU A 106 -4.28 7.79 -18.84
CA LEU A 106 -5.65 7.46 -18.49
C LEU A 106 -5.69 6.04 -17.91
N PRO A 107 -6.44 5.83 -16.81
CA PRO A 107 -6.62 4.49 -16.27
C PRO A 107 -7.36 3.61 -17.28
N ASP A 108 -6.96 2.35 -17.39
CA ASP A 108 -7.70 1.36 -18.15
C ASP A 108 -9.04 1.08 -17.46
N ILE A 109 -10.12 1.50 -18.12
CA ILE A 109 -11.48 1.27 -17.61
C ILE A 109 -11.95 -0.12 -18.03
N VAL A 110 -12.42 -0.91 -17.08
CA VAL A 110 -13.03 -2.23 -17.32
C VAL A 110 -14.51 -2.02 -17.66
N THR A 111 -14.98 -2.58 -18.80
CA THR A 111 -16.40 -2.52 -19.13
C THR A 111 -17.20 -3.50 -18.27
N VAL A 112 -18.54 -3.34 -18.25
CA VAL A 112 -19.43 -4.24 -17.49
C VAL A 112 -19.28 -5.69 -17.95
N GLU A 113 -19.21 -5.91 -19.27
CA GLU A 113 -19.06 -7.25 -19.87
C GLU A 113 -17.69 -7.87 -19.52
N GLN A 114 -16.64 -7.05 -19.49
CA GLN A 114 -15.31 -7.49 -19.07
C GLN A 114 -15.29 -7.86 -17.58
N ALA A 115 -15.95 -7.08 -16.73
CA ALA A 115 -16.09 -7.37 -15.31
C ALA A 115 -16.89 -8.66 -15.08
N GLN A 116 -18.01 -8.85 -15.77
CA GLN A 116 -18.81 -10.07 -15.70
C GLN A 116 -17.99 -11.31 -16.11
N ARG A 117 -17.23 -11.24 -17.22
CA ARG A 117 -16.35 -12.33 -17.64
C ARG A 117 -15.27 -12.64 -16.59
N LEU A 118 -14.68 -11.61 -15.98
CA LEU A 118 -13.70 -11.79 -14.92
C LEU A 118 -14.30 -12.50 -13.70
N PHE A 119 -15.49 -12.09 -13.25
CA PHE A 119 -16.15 -12.74 -12.12
C PHE A 119 -16.54 -14.20 -12.46
N SER A 120 -17.10 -14.43 -13.64
CA SER A 120 -17.51 -15.79 -14.07
C SER A 120 -16.32 -16.75 -14.18
N ASN A 121 -15.17 -16.27 -14.64
CA ASN A 121 -13.94 -17.08 -14.76
C ASN A 121 -13.17 -17.21 -13.43
N THR A 122 -13.53 -16.46 -12.40
CA THR A 122 -12.88 -16.60 -11.09
C THR A 122 -13.45 -17.81 -10.36
N ARG A 123 -12.74 -18.94 -10.40
CA ARG A 123 -13.22 -20.25 -9.87
C ARG A 123 -13.36 -20.24 -8.35
N ILE A 124 -12.50 -19.53 -7.64
CA ILE A 124 -12.45 -19.51 -6.18
C ILE A 124 -13.48 -18.53 -5.65
N LEU A 125 -14.48 -19.02 -4.91
CA LEU A 125 -15.62 -18.25 -4.43
C LEU A 125 -15.21 -16.98 -3.66
N SER A 126 -14.27 -17.08 -2.72
CA SER A 126 -13.82 -15.93 -1.93
C SER A 126 -13.22 -14.82 -2.79
N TYR A 127 -12.40 -15.16 -3.79
CA TYR A 127 -11.86 -14.18 -4.72
C TYR A 127 -12.91 -13.62 -5.67
N ARG A 128 -13.83 -14.44 -6.14
CA ARG A 128 -14.95 -13.99 -6.99
C ARG A 128 -15.80 -12.96 -6.28
N VAL A 129 -16.24 -13.26 -5.06
CA VAL A 129 -17.05 -12.33 -4.26
C VAL A 129 -16.24 -11.08 -3.90
N PHE A 130 -14.96 -11.24 -3.58
CA PHE A 130 -14.08 -10.12 -3.29
C PHE A 130 -13.95 -9.15 -4.47
N PHE A 131 -13.68 -9.64 -5.68
CA PHE A 131 -13.56 -8.80 -6.88
C PHE A 131 -14.88 -8.11 -7.23
N PHE A 132 -15.99 -8.86 -7.14
CA PHE A 132 -17.33 -8.30 -7.32
C PHE A 132 -17.60 -7.15 -6.33
N THR A 133 -17.25 -7.35 -5.06
CA THR A 133 -17.44 -6.35 -3.99
C THR A 133 -16.62 -5.09 -4.25
N LEU A 134 -15.34 -5.25 -4.62
CA LEU A 134 -14.50 -4.09 -4.97
C LEU A 134 -15.09 -3.30 -6.14
N TYR A 135 -15.52 -3.99 -7.19
CA TYR A 135 -16.09 -3.36 -8.39
C TYR A 135 -17.42 -2.66 -8.08
N SER A 136 -18.32 -3.36 -7.41
CA SER A 136 -19.67 -2.88 -7.11
C SER A 136 -19.69 -1.64 -6.21
N MET A 137 -18.77 -1.53 -5.25
CA MET A 137 -18.73 -0.43 -4.28
C MET A 137 -17.55 0.54 -4.52
N GLY A 138 -16.75 0.36 -5.54
CA GLY A 138 -15.57 1.20 -5.79
C GLY A 138 -14.55 1.21 -4.65
N LEU A 139 -14.36 0.06 -3.99
CA LEU A 139 -13.43 -0.05 -2.88
C LEU A 139 -11.99 -0.23 -3.38
N ARG A 140 -11.04 0.37 -2.66
CA ARG A 140 -9.62 0.04 -2.87
C ARG A 140 -9.32 -1.36 -2.36
N LEU A 141 -8.32 -2.01 -2.94
CA LEU A 141 -7.89 -3.35 -2.53
C LEU A 141 -7.70 -3.48 -1.00
N SER A 142 -7.03 -2.50 -0.39
CA SER A 142 -6.80 -2.50 1.05
C SER A 142 -8.08 -2.29 1.87
N GLU A 143 -9.02 -1.51 1.37
CA GLU A 143 -10.31 -1.26 2.01
C GLU A 143 -11.16 -2.55 1.99
N GLY A 144 -11.22 -3.24 0.84
CA GLY A 144 -11.90 -4.53 0.75
C GLY A 144 -11.28 -5.60 1.64
N LEU A 145 -9.95 -5.67 1.73
CA LEU A 145 -9.26 -6.63 2.62
C LEU A 145 -9.53 -6.34 4.10
N ALA A 146 -9.68 -5.07 4.47
CA ALA A 146 -9.94 -4.65 5.85
C ALA A 146 -11.43 -4.68 6.24
N LEU A 147 -12.33 -5.01 5.29
CA LEU A 147 -13.78 -4.97 5.51
C LEU A 147 -14.21 -5.97 6.59
N LYS A 148 -14.87 -5.47 7.62
CA LYS A 148 -15.43 -6.28 8.70
C LYS A 148 -16.93 -6.49 8.52
N VAL A 149 -17.44 -7.56 9.09
CA VAL A 149 -18.89 -7.87 9.10
C VAL A 149 -19.66 -6.73 9.79
N GLY A 150 -19.14 -6.21 10.90
CA GLY A 150 -19.74 -5.10 11.64
C GLY A 150 -19.68 -3.72 10.96
N ASP A 151 -18.96 -3.61 9.84
CA ASP A 151 -18.93 -2.36 9.05
C ASP A 151 -20.11 -2.26 8.05
N ILE A 152 -20.90 -3.33 7.91
CA ILE A 152 -22.03 -3.43 6.99
C ILE A 152 -23.32 -3.02 7.70
N ASP A 153 -23.81 -1.83 7.39
CA ASP A 153 -25.10 -1.32 7.85
C ASP A 153 -26.17 -1.69 6.79
N ALA A 154 -26.78 -2.85 6.98
CA ALA A 154 -27.76 -3.39 6.04
C ALA A 154 -29.05 -2.55 6.02
N ASP A 155 -29.46 -2.00 7.16
CA ASP A 155 -30.71 -1.23 7.28
C ASP A 155 -30.64 0.12 6.55
N ARG A 156 -29.44 0.71 6.55
CA ARG A 156 -29.19 1.98 5.85
C ARG A 156 -28.51 1.83 4.51
N HIS A 157 -28.35 0.60 4.03
CA HIS A 157 -27.70 0.27 2.74
C HIS A 157 -26.36 0.98 2.55
N ARG A 158 -25.47 0.89 3.52
CA ARG A 158 -24.14 1.51 3.48
C ARG A 158 -23.09 0.67 4.18
N VAL A 159 -21.83 0.95 3.85
CA VAL A 159 -20.66 0.31 4.43
C VAL A 159 -19.73 1.38 4.99
N HIS A 160 -19.27 1.19 6.20
CA HIS A 160 -18.27 2.03 6.83
C HIS A 160 -16.87 1.58 6.40
N VAL A 161 -16.20 2.35 5.55
CA VAL A 161 -14.82 2.11 5.14
C VAL A 161 -13.90 2.87 6.08
N ARG A 162 -13.17 2.12 6.91
CA ARG A 162 -12.26 2.65 7.91
C ARG A 162 -10.86 2.88 7.34
N ASP A 163 -10.10 3.79 7.95
CA ASP A 163 -8.68 4.04 7.66
C ASP A 163 -8.38 4.18 6.15
N SER A 164 -9.25 4.85 5.41
CA SER A 164 -9.06 5.14 4.01
C SER A 164 -7.82 6.04 3.79
N LYS A 165 -7.45 6.31 2.54
CA LYS A 165 -6.29 7.15 2.22
C LYS A 165 -6.30 8.47 3.00
N GLY A 166 -5.28 8.69 3.84
CA GLY A 166 -5.18 9.85 4.72
C GLY A 166 -5.84 9.68 6.09
N ASN A 167 -6.05 8.45 6.52
CA ASN A 167 -6.64 8.08 7.83
C ASN A 167 -8.03 8.71 8.02
N ARG A 168 -8.87 8.67 6.97
CA ARG A 168 -10.22 9.20 7.00
C ARG A 168 -11.22 8.09 6.74
N ASP A 169 -12.22 8.01 7.60
CA ASP A 169 -13.35 7.12 7.40
C ASP A 169 -14.31 7.71 6.35
N ARG A 170 -14.98 6.82 5.64
CA ARG A 170 -16.04 7.22 4.71
C ARG A 170 -17.15 6.18 4.66
N LEU A 171 -18.37 6.63 4.41
CA LEU A 171 -19.49 5.75 4.11
C LEU A 171 -19.62 5.57 2.61
N VAL A 172 -19.85 4.32 2.20
CA VAL A 172 -20.05 3.95 0.80
C VAL A 172 -21.43 3.32 0.66
N PRO A 173 -22.21 3.69 -0.37
CA PRO A 173 -23.49 3.02 -0.65
C PRO A 173 -23.29 1.53 -0.87
N LEU A 174 -24.21 0.72 -0.32
CA LEU A 174 -24.23 -0.73 -0.47
C LEU A 174 -25.43 -1.13 -1.34
N PRO A 175 -25.21 -1.49 -2.61
CA PRO A 175 -26.31 -1.97 -3.47
C PRO A 175 -26.93 -3.25 -2.90
N GLU A 176 -28.27 -3.38 -3.01
CA GLU A 176 -29.02 -4.54 -2.50
C GLU A 176 -28.47 -5.88 -3.04
N ALA A 177 -28.17 -5.92 -4.33
CA ALA A 177 -27.55 -7.10 -4.96
C ALA A 177 -26.22 -7.48 -4.30
N THR A 178 -25.42 -6.48 -3.92
CA THR A 178 -24.13 -6.69 -3.25
C THR A 178 -24.34 -7.20 -1.83
N LEU A 179 -25.26 -6.62 -1.09
CA LEU A 179 -25.66 -7.10 0.24
C LEU A 179 -26.07 -8.57 0.19
N GLY A 180 -26.92 -8.94 -0.78
CA GLY A 180 -27.35 -10.34 -0.99
C GLY A 180 -26.18 -11.28 -1.28
N VAL A 181 -25.20 -10.85 -2.08
CA VAL A 181 -23.98 -11.64 -2.36
C VAL A 181 -23.12 -11.79 -1.11
N LEU A 182 -22.89 -10.70 -0.36
CA LEU A 182 -22.10 -10.72 0.88
C LEU A 182 -22.75 -11.60 1.96
N ARG A 183 -24.07 -11.55 2.14
CA ARG A 183 -24.81 -12.41 3.07
C ARG A 183 -24.62 -13.90 2.73
N ARG A 184 -24.83 -14.29 1.47
CA ARG A 184 -24.63 -15.68 1.02
C ARG A 184 -23.18 -16.12 1.21
N PHE A 185 -22.23 -15.28 0.90
CA PHE A 185 -20.82 -15.60 1.10
C PHE A 185 -20.49 -15.75 2.59
N TRP A 186 -20.92 -14.83 3.44
CA TRP A 186 -20.71 -14.91 4.89
C TRP A 186 -21.29 -16.22 5.48
N GLN A 187 -22.43 -16.67 5.01
CA GLN A 187 -23.04 -17.95 5.45
C GLN A 187 -22.13 -19.16 5.20
N THR A 188 -21.21 -19.11 4.24
CA THR A 188 -20.28 -20.23 3.94
C THR A 188 -19.14 -20.35 4.93
N HIS A 189 -18.75 -19.27 5.60
CA HIS A 189 -17.61 -19.27 6.54
C HIS A 189 -17.96 -18.79 7.95
N ARG A 190 -18.99 -17.97 8.11
CA ARG A 190 -19.50 -17.45 9.39
C ARG A 190 -18.40 -16.88 10.31
N ASN A 191 -17.37 -16.25 9.74
CA ASN A 191 -16.37 -15.57 10.52
C ASN A 191 -17.02 -14.37 11.25
N PRO A 192 -16.81 -14.22 12.59
CA PRO A 192 -17.51 -13.20 13.36
C PRO A 192 -17.05 -11.77 13.06
N GLU A 193 -15.83 -11.60 12.55
CA GLU A 193 -15.22 -10.28 12.37
C GLU A 193 -14.95 -9.95 10.90
N LEU A 194 -14.28 -10.86 10.17
CA LEU A 194 -13.78 -10.60 8.82
C LEU A 194 -14.81 -10.97 7.76
N MET A 195 -15.10 -10.02 6.86
CA MET A 195 -15.93 -10.33 5.68
C MET A 195 -15.17 -11.22 4.68
N PHE A 196 -13.87 -11.04 4.55
CA PHE A 196 -13.00 -11.80 3.66
C PHE A 196 -11.84 -12.46 4.44
N PRO A 197 -12.11 -13.51 5.24
CA PRO A 197 -11.09 -14.21 6.00
C PRO A 197 -10.09 -14.94 5.10
N ASN A 198 -8.87 -15.16 5.58
CA ASN A 198 -7.87 -15.95 4.87
C ASN A 198 -8.38 -17.38 4.61
N ARG A 199 -7.68 -18.08 3.70
CA ARG A 199 -8.09 -19.41 3.23
C ARG A 199 -7.21 -20.54 3.73
N HIS A 200 -6.40 -20.31 4.75
CA HIS A 200 -5.64 -21.38 5.38
C HIS A 200 -6.63 -22.39 6.00
N GLY A 201 -6.58 -23.64 5.54
CA GLY A 201 -7.56 -24.66 5.93
C GLY A 201 -8.89 -24.62 5.16
N GLY A 202 -8.96 -23.92 4.02
CA GLY A 202 -10.15 -23.81 3.15
C GLY A 202 -11.27 -22.99 3.79
N LEU A 203 -12.52 -23.21 3.32
CA LEU A 203 -13.68 -22.50 3.86
C LEU A 203 -14.02 -22.90 5.29
N GLN A 204 -13.75 -24.15 5.68
CA GLN A 204 -13.99 -24.61 7.06
C GLN A 204 -13.05 -23.93 8.08
N GLY A 205 -11.78 -23.70 7.71
CA GLY A 205 -10.83 -22.96 8.53
C GLY A 205 -11.11 -21.45 8.60
N ALA A 206 -11.81 -20.91 7.61
CA ALA A 206 -12.10 -19.49 7.48
C ALA A 206 -12.95 -18.93 8.64
N HIS A 207 -13.78 -19.74 9.31
CA HIS A 207 -14.54 -19.32 10.49
C HIS A 207 -13.64 -18.82 11.63
N ARG A 208 -12.48 -19.44 11.83
CA ARG A 208 -11.53 -19.12 12.91
C ARG A 208 -10.39 -18.22 12.46
N ALA A 209 -10.38 -17.80 11.21
CA ALA A 209 -9.31 -16.99 10.66
C ALA A 209 -9.25 -15.62 11.35
N GLN A 210 -8.06 -15.22 11.77
CA GLN A 210 -7.79 -13.91 12.41
C GLN A 210 -7.20 -12.88 11.45
N THR A 211 -6.84 -13.32 10.23
CA THR A 211 -6.29 -12.44 9.21
C THR A 211 -7.14 -12.48 7.94
N PRO A 212 -7.24 -11.38 7.20
CA PRO A 212 -8.00 -11.35 5.94
C PRO A 212 -7.30 -12.14 4.83
N LEU A 213 -7.93 -12.18 3.65
CA LEU A 213 -7.32 -12.68 2.42
C LEU A 213 -5.94 -12.05 2.20
N GLU A 214 -4.99 -12.89 1.78
CA GLU A 214 -3.65 -12.43 1.50
C GLU A 214 -3.63 -11.56 0.24
N ARG A 215 -3.04 -10.36 0.37
CA ARG A 215 -2.94 -9.39 -0.73
C ARG A 215 -2.25 -9.98 -1.97
N GLY A 216 -1.15 -10.71 -1.78
CA GLY A 216 -0.39 -11.33 -2.87
C GLY A 216 -1.24 -12.36 -3.62
N GLY A 217 -1.96 -13.20 -2.91
CA GLY A 217 -2.87 -14.20 -3.47
C GLY A 217 -4.01 -13.57 -4.28
N VAL A 218 -4.62 -12.50 -3.75
CA VAL A 218 -5.66 -11.72 -4.46
C VAL A 218 -5.12 -11.12 -5.76
N GLN A 219 -3.96 -10.44 -5.70
CA GLN A 219 -3.36 -9.80 -6.87
C GLN A 219 -2.93 -10.82 -7.93
N LYS A 220 -2.33 -11.94 -7.51
CA LYS A 220 -1.94 -13.03 -8.42
C LYS A 220 -3.15 -13.63 -9.11
N THR A 221 -4.22 -13.92 -8.37
CA THR A 221 -5.46 -14.48 -8.93
C THR A 221 -6.10 -13.51 -9.91
N LEU A 222 -6.20 -12.22 -9.57
CA LEU A 222 -6.75 -11.22 -10.48
C LEU A 222 -5.97 -11.15 -11.80
N HIS A 223 -4.64 -11.19 -11.70
CA HIS A 223 -3.76 -11.15 -12.88
C HIS A 223 -3.98 -12.37 -13.78
N LEU A 224 -3.99 -13.58 -13.22
CA LEU A 224 -4.21 -14.81 -13.96
C LEU A 224 -5.59 -14.84 -14.64
N VAL A 225 -6.66 -14.51 -13.90
CA VAL A 225 -8.00 -14.48 -14.47
C VAL A 225 -8.14 -13.41 -15.56
N ALA A 226 -7.49 -12.25 -15.39
CA ALA A 226 -7.48 -11.22 -16.44
C ALA A 226 -6.79 -11.70 -17.71
N GLN A 227 -5.68 -12.44 -17.59
CA GLN A 227 -5.00 -13.08 -18.73
C GLN A 227 -5.91 -14.12 -19.41
N ASP A 228 -6.52 -15.00 -18.64
CA ASP A 228 -7.45 -16.04 -19.15
C ASP A 228 -8.64 -15.41 -19.90
N CYS A 229 -9.10 -14.23 -19.45
CA CYS A 229 -10.17 -13.47 -20.12
C CYS A 229 -9.68 -12.67 -21.35
N GLY A 230 -8.39 -12.73 -21.71
CA GLY A 230 -7.81 -11.94 -22.80
C GLY A 230 -7.79 -10.44 -22.53
N LEU A 231 -7.86 -10.00 -21.26
CA LEU A 231 -7.81 -8.60 -20.89
C LEU A 231 -6.34 -8.12 -20.95
N LYS A 232 -5.97 -7.45 -22.04
CA LYS A 232 -4.64 -6.83 -22.22
C LYS A 232 -4.40 -5.63 -21.31
N LYS A 233 -5.40 -5.22 -20.54
CA LYS A 233 -5.36 -4.07 -19.64
C LYS A 233 -4.58 -4.44 -18.38
N ARG A 234 -3.63 -3.57 -18.01
CA ARG A 234 -3.01 -3.66 -16.68
C ARG A 234 -4.07 -3.26 -15.66
N LEU A 235 -4.79 -4.24 -15.10
CA LEU A 235 -5.65 -4.01 -13.96
C LEU A 235 -4.73 -3.60 -12.78
N HIS A 236 -4.42 -2.32 -12.78
CA HIS A 236 -3.50 -1.73 -11.82
C HIS A 236 -4.14 -1.64 -10.44
N ARG A 237 -3.29 -1.67 -9.44
CA ARG A 237 -3.39 -1.49 -7.97
C ARG A 237 -4.45 -0.52 -7.45
N THR A 238 -5.35 -0.02 -8.29
CA THR A 238 -6.40 0.96 -8.00
C THR A 238 -7.71 0.45 -8.61
N VAL A 239 -8.20 -0.63 -8.10
CA VAL A 239 -9.61 -0.90 -7.96
C VAL A 239 -9.84 -0.83 -6.50
#